data_f331deec76128cef64312693aa752565
#
_entry.id   f331deec76128cef64312693aa752565
#
_cell.length_a   1.000
_cell.length_b   1.000
_cell.length_c   1.000
_cell.angle_alpha   90.00
_cell.angle_beta   90.00
_cell.angle_gamma   90.00
#
_symmetry.space_group_name_H-M   'P 1'
#
loop_
_entity.id
_entity.type
_entity.pdbx_description
1 polymer ?
#
loop_
_entity_poly.entity_id
_entity_poly.type
_entity_poly.pdbx_seq_one_letter_code
_entity_poly.pdbx_strand_id
1 'polypeptide(L)'
;MKNPAKPNASSYCNYNDTFKIYDQLRQPNGMQEILHIFRQTRIPVEKQTALEGGFGTGVYIDHFRHHVKEIHGVEGSEQGFEKARQKMGNAENVHLQIGNILKLGFSDDFFHAYMVNQVLHHLDTELSYPNLNLFLKESRRVLKPGGVLVINTSSREQLDPHSGIYWSYQYIEKAVHKIQARYIPVHELISRLEELQFTDIKTTTPSGRLFQNEYYRNPGLILDPNFQKGDSVYCFLSENELNEANARVRSDMEDGSVHQQRDQ
;
A
#
# COMPACT_ATOMS: atom_id res chain seq x y z
N MET A 1 1.18 -1.95 35.32
CA MET A 1 0.33 -1.84 34.11
C MET A 1 1.26 -1.82 32.91
N LYS A 2 1.21 -2.83 32.04
CA LYS A 2 2.01 -2.83 30.79
C LYS A 2 1.40 -1.78 29.86
N ASN A 3 2.21 -0.82 29.43
CA ASN A 3 1.82 0.12 28.37
C ASN A 3 1.23 -0.67 27.20
N PRO A 4 0.07 -0.28 26.65
CA PRO A 4 -0.42 -0.89 25.43
C PRO A 4 0.66 -0.70 24.35
N ALA A 5 0.99 -1.79 23.66
CA ALA A 5 1.96 -1.75 22.58
C ALA A 5 1.54 -0.64 21.60
N LYS A 6 2.46 0.29 21.31
CA LYS A 6 2.23 1.32 20.27
C LYS A 6 1.82 0.60 18.99
N PRO A 7 0.79 1.07 18.28
CA PRO A 7 0.46 0.51 16.99
C PRO A 7 1.70 0.66 16.07
N ASN A 8 2.28 -0.46 15.66
CA ASN A 8 3.42 -0.43 14.75
C ASN A 8 2.89 -0.23 13.33
N ALA A 9 3.27 0.86 12.71
CA ALA A 9 2.90 1.17 11.32
C ALA A 9 3.49 0.17 10.31
N SER A 10 4.56 -0.52 10.67
CA SER A 10 5.17 -1.58 9.86
C SER A 10 5.98 -2.52 10.75
N SER A 11 5.99 -3.81 10.39
CA SER A 11 6.76 -4.83 11.11
C SER A 11 8.24 -4.90 10.71
N TYR A 12 8.69 -4.16 9.67
CA TYR A 12 10.04 -4.31 9.12
C TYR A 12 10.72 -3.01 8.66
N CYS A 13 9.99 -1.91 8.51
CA CYS A 13 10.53 -0.64 8.02
C CYS A 13 10.14 0.52 8.92
N ASN A 14 11.09 1.44 9.17
CA ASN A 14 10.79 2.68 9.88
C ASN A 14 10.27 3.73 8.90
N TYR A 15 8.97 3.90 8.83
CA TYR A 15 8.33 4.86 7.94
C TYR A 15 8.55 6.34 8.31
N ASN A 16 9.15 6.64 9.45
CA ASN A 16 9.38 8.02 9.88
C ASN A 16 10.26 8.80 8.87
N ASP A 17 11.28 8.17 8.32
CA ASP A 17 12.12 8.79 7.30
C ASP A 17 11.51 8.69 5.89
N THR A 18 10.85 7.59 5.60
CA THR A 18 10.14 7.37 4.32
C THR A 18 9.06 8.41 4.10
N PHE A 19 8.26 8.73 5.09
CA PHE A 19 7.18 9.72 4.96
C PHE A 19 7.68 11.14 4.68
N LYS A 20 8.93 11.49 4.97
CA LYS A 20 9.46 12.84 4.65
C LYS A 20 9.43 13.16 3.16
N ILE A 21 9.62 12.15 2.32
CA ILE A 21 9.75 12.27 0.86
C ILE A 21 8.68 11.48 0.10
N TYR A 22 7.81 10.77 0.82
CA TYR A 22 6.84 9.80 0.27
C TYR A 22 6.00 10.38 -0.86
N ASP A 23 5.40 11.54 -0.65
CA ASP A 23 4.52 12.19 -1.63
C ASP A 23 5.25 12.66 -2.91
N GLN A 24 6.57 12.82 -2.84
CA GLN A 24 7.39 13.17 -4.02
C GLN A 24 7.71 11.95 -4.87
N LEU A 25 7.79 10.77 -4.25
CA LEU A 25 8.19 9.52 -4.90
C LEU A 25 7.01 8.66 -5.31
N ARG A 26 5.88 8.78 -4.62
CA ARG A 26 4.74 7.89 -4.77
C ARG A 26 3.56 8.62 -5.41
N GLN A 27 3.19 8.17 -6.60
CA GLN A 27 1.93 8.57 -7.23
C GLN A 27 0.83 7.57 -6.83
N PRO A 28 -0.38 8.04 -6.47
CA PRO A 28 -1.48 7.14 -6.20
C PRO A 28 -1.86 6.39 -7.49
N ASN A 29 -2.09 5.09 -7.36
CA ASN A 29 -2.45 4.21 -8.47
C ASN A 29 -3.82 3.58 -8.24
N GLY A 30 -4.54 3.29 -9.32
CA GLY A 30 -5.84 2.62 -9.24
C GLY A 30 -7.01 3.51 -8.80
N MET A 31 -6.88 4.84 -8.84
CA MET A 31 -7.93 5.77 -8.41
C MET A 31 -9.25 5.55 -9.15
N GLN A 32 -9.19 5.36 -10.49
CA GLN A 32 -10.38 5.16 -11.32
C GLN A 32 -11.02 3.79 -11.06
N GLU A 33 -10.19 2.77 -10.89
CA GLU A 33 -10.64 1.41 -10.57
C GLU A 33 -11.30 1.38 -9.19
N ILE A 34 -10.71 2.02 -8.18
CA ILE A 34 -11.30 2.14 -6.83
C ILE A 34 -12.65 2.84 -6.91
N LEU A 35 -12.72 3.98 -7.61
CA LEU A 35 -13.97 4.73 -7.80
C LEU A 35 -15.01 3.91 -8.54
N HIS A 36 -14.59 3.12 -9.54
CA HIS A 36 -15.47 2.19 -10.24
C HIS A 36 -16.06 1.14 -9.28
N ILE A 37 -15.26 0.59 -8.37
CA ILE A 37 -15.73 -0.39 -7.36
C ILE A 37 -16.70 0.28 -6.38
N PHE A 38 -16.43 1.52 -5.94
CA PHE A 38 -17.37 2.26 -5.07
C PHE A 38 -18.75 2.42 -5.71
N ARG A 39 -18.80 2.58 -7.05
CA ARG A 39 -20.06 2.64 -7.80
C ARG A 39 -20.84 1.32 -7.87
N GLN A 40 -20.23 0.18 -7.46
CA GLN A 40 -20.92 -1.11 -7.42
C GLN A 40 -21.87 -1.23 -6.21
N THR A 41 -21.74 -0.38 -5.21
CA THR A 41 -22.71 -0.33 -4.10
C THR A 41 -24.05 0.19 -4.64
N ARG A 42 -25.13 -0.10 -3.89
CA ARG A 42 -26.47 0.43 -4.21
C ARG A 42 -26.65 1.92 -3.86
N ILE A 43 -25.65 2.51 -3.19
CA ILE A 43 -25.68 3.89 -2.70
C ILE A 43 -24.83 4.74 -3.65
N PRO A 44 -25.34 5.86 -4.19
CA PRO A 44 -24.54 6.80 -4.98
C PRO A 44 -23.27 7.21 -4.25
N VAL A 45 -22.14 7.31 -4.95
CA VAL A 45 -20.81 7.53 -4.34
C VAL A 45 -20.80 8.79 -3.46
N GLU A 46 -21.44 9.86 -3.93
CA GLU A 46 -21.54 11.14 -3.20
C GLU A 46 -22.39 11.06 -1.90
N LYS A 47 -23.04 9.93 -1.66
CA LYS A 47 -23.79 9.64 -0.41
C LYS A 47 -23.11 8.59 0.47
N GLN A 48 -21.97 8.07 0.05
CA GLN A 48 -21.27 7.02 0.78
C GLN A 48 -20.44 7.59 1.94
N THR A 49 -20.39 6.83 3.02
CA THR A 49 -19.38 6.93 4.06
C THR A 49 -18.30 5.90 3.76
N ALA A 50 -17.07 6.35 3.52
CA ALA A 50 -15.94 5.51 3.15
C ALA A 50 -14.89 5.44 4.26
N LEU A 51 -14.07 4.37 4.26
CA LEU A 51 -12.92 4.19 5.14
C LEU A 51 -11.66 3.95 4.31
N GLU A 52 -10.54 4.54 4.70
CA GLU A 52 -9.20 4.10 4.31
C GLU A 52 -8.43 3.60 5.53
N GLY A 53 -7.94 2.36 5.46
CA GLY A 53 -7.07 1.77 6.47
C GLY A 53 -5.61 1.88 6.06
N GLY A 54 -4.75 2.39 6.97
CA GLY A 54 -3.34 2.61 6.67
C GLY A 54 -3.14 3.73 5.66
N PHE A 55 -3.78 4.88 5.89
CA PHE A 55 -3.82 5.96 4.89
C PHE A 55 -2.47 6.68 4.68
N GLY A 56 -1.43 6.42 5.49
CA GLY A 56 -0.11 7.02 5.38
C GLY A 56 -0.17 8.56 5.38
N THR A 57 0.29 9.18 4.29
CA THR A 57 0.26 10.65 4.12
C THR A 57 -1.08 11.18 3.57
N GLY A 58 -2.10 10.32 3.43
CA GLY A 58 -3.45 10.70 3.06
C GLY A 58 -3.68 11.02 1.59
N VAL A 59 -2.85 10.51 0.67
CA VAL A 59 -2.97 10.83 -0.76
C VAL A 59 -4.28 10.33 -1.36
N TYR A 60 -4.72 9.12 -0.99
CA TYR A 60 -6.01 8.59 -1.43
C TYR A 60 -7.17 9.29 -0.74
N ILE A 61 -7.08 9.59 0.56
CA ILE A 61 -8.11 10.38 1.27
C ILE A 61 -8.32 11.73 0.57
N ASP A 62 -7.23 12.44 0.24
CA ASP A 62 -7.32 13.74 -0.44
C ASP A 62 -8.03 13.64 -1.79
N HIS A 63 -7.79 12.58 -2.55
CA HIS A 63 -8.50 12.35 -3.80
C HIS A 63 -9.99 12.02 -3.56
N PHE A 64 -10.28 11.02 -2.69
CA PHE A 64 -11.63 10.48 -2.55
C PHE A 64 -12.58 11.38 -1.76
N ARG A 65 -12.09 12.29 -0.91
CA ARG A 65 -12.94 13.27 -0.18
C ARG A 65 -13.81 14.15 -1.08
N HIS A 66 -13.41 14.30 -2.35
CA HIS A 66 -14.16 15.05 -3.34
C HIS A 66 -15.27 14.25 -4.03
N HIS A 67 -15.33 12.95 -3.79
CA HIS A 67 -16.27 12.02 -4.45
C HIS A 67 -17.32 11.45 -3.48
N VAL A 68 -16.98 11.32 -2.20
CA VAL A 68 -17.85 10.69 -1.19
C VAL A 68 -18.47 11.72 -0.25
N LYS A 69 -19.55 11.34 0.45
CA LYS A 69 -20.17 12.19 1.46
C LYS A 69 -19.19 12.51 2.59
N GLU A 70 -18.55 11.48 3.12
CA GLU A 70 -17.56 11.59 4.17
C GLU A 70 -16.56 10.43 4.07
N ILE A 71 -15.31 10.69 4.44
CA ILE A 71 -14.24 9.69 4.45
C ILE A 71 -13.54 9.68 5.81
N HIS A 72 -13.41 8.47 6.34
CA HIS A 72 -12.69 8.20 7.57
C HIS A 72 -11.32 7.60 7.22
N GLY A 73 -10.30 7.89 8.03
CA GLY A 73 -8.97 7.32 7.90
C GLY A 73 -8.47 6.78 9.23
N VAL A 74 -7.85 5.59 9.21
CA VAL A 74 -7.17 4.99 10.36
C VAL A 74 -5.71 4.73 9.99
N GLU A 75 -4.77 5.32 10.75
CA GLU A 75 -3.34 5.21 10.53
C GLU A 75 -2.62 4.85 11.82
N GLY A 76 -1.65 3.92 11.75
CA GLY A 76 -0.85 3.50 12.90
C GLY A 76 0.35 4.41 13.19
N SER A 77 0.80 5.19 12.19
CA SER A 77 1.94 6.10 12.32
C SER A 77 1.51 7.51 12.70
N GLU A 78 2.05 8.04 13.79
CA GLU A 78 1.85 9.44 14.18
C GLU A 78 2.33 10.41 13.09
N GLN A 79 3.44 10.10 12.41
CA GLN A 79 3.97 10.97 11.36
C GLN A 79 3.10 10.95 10.08
N GLY A 80 2.62 9.77 9.68
CA GLY A 80 1.67 9.66 8.57
C GLY A 80 0.41 10.48 8.87
N PHE A 81 -0.14 10.28 10.07
CA PHE A 81 -1.31 11.02 10.54
C PHE A 81 -1.10 12.55 10.50
N GLU A 82 0.01 13.06 11.05
CA GLU A 82 0.27 14.50 11.07
C GLU A 82 0.42 15.10 9.67
N LYS A 83 1.07 14.38 8.73
CA LYS A 83 1.15 14.83 7.34
C LYS A 83 -0.21 14.85 6.65
N ALA A 84 -1.01 13.80 6.83
CA ALA A 84 -2.34 13.77 6.28
C ALA A 84 -3.22 14.87 6.88
N ARG A 85 -3.16 15.09 8.20
CA ARG A 85 -3.88 16.16 8.87
C ARG A 85 -3.54 17.55 8.33
N GLN A 86 -2.26 17.83 8.11
CA GLN A 86 -1.80 19.08 7.49
C GLN A 86 -2.31 19.23 6.05
N LYS A 87 -2.28 18.14 5.26
CA LYS A 87 -2.77 18.11 3.88
C LYS A 87 -4.29 18.33 3.80
N MET A 88 -5.06 17.72 4.70
CA MET A 88 -6.52 17.84 4.71
C MET A 88 -6.99 19.22 5.21
N GLY A 89 -6.21 19.90 6.05
CA GLY A 89 -6.61 21.19 6.62
C GLY A 89 -7.92 21.10 7.38
N ASN A 90 -8.86 21.98 7.04
CA ASN A 90 -10.19 22.07 7.66
C ASN A 90 -11.28 21.37 6.83
N ALA A 91 -10.98 20.30 6.11
CA ALA A 91 -11.97 19.56 5.33
C ALA A 91 -13.00 18.92 6.27
N GLU A 92 -14.23 19.41 6.25
CA GLU A 92 -15.31 19.01 7.18
C GLU A 92 -15.75 17.54 7.00
N ASN A 93 -15.58 17.00 5.80
CA ASN A 93 -15.97 15.62 5.48
C ASN A 93 -14.83 14.60 5.62
N VAL A 94 -13.71 14.97 6.26
CA VAL A 94 -12.55 14.07 6.49
C VAL A 94 -12.35 13.86 7.99
N HIS A 95 -12.35 12.59 8.41
CA HIS A 95 -12.23 12.19 9.80
C HIS A 95 -11.02 11.27 10.00
N LEU A 96 -9.88 11.83 10.38
CA LEU A 96 -8.63 11.10 10.59
C LEU A 96 -8.45 10.69 12.04
N GLN A 97 -7.97 9.47 12.29
CA GLN A 97 -7.61 9.03 13.63
C GLN A 97 -6.37 8.12 13.61
N ILE A 98 -5.60 8.19 14.69
CA ILE A 98 -4.55 7.20 14.96
C ILE A 98 -5.25 5.94 15.49
N GLY A 99 -4.90 4.77 14.92
CA GLY A 99 -5.53 3.52 15.31
C GLY A 99 -4.93 2.29 14.67
N ASN A 100 -5.58 1.15 14.89
CA ASN A 100 -5.15 -0.14 14.38
C ASN A 100 -6.26 -0.74 13.51
N ILE A 101 -5.95 -1.04 12.25
CA ILE A 101 -6.88 -1.65 11.28
C ILE A 101 -7.28 -3.08 11.63
N LEU A 102 -6.57 -3.73 12.57
CA LEU A 102 -6.92 -5.04 13.08
C LEU A 102 -8.03 -4.98 14.15
N LYS A 103 -8.31 -3.79 14.66
CA LYS A 103 -9.36 -3.52 15.66
C LYS A 103 -9.84 -2.08 15.50
N LEU A 104 -10.78 -1.88 14.62
CA LEU A 104 -11.37 -0.58 14.31
C LEU A 104 -12.37 -0.14 15.42
N GLY A 105 -12.32 1.11 15.80
CA GLY A 105 -13.23 1.70 16.82
C GLY A 105 -14.62 2.05 16.29
N PHE A 106 -15.04 1.49 15.15
CA PHE A 106 -16.35 1.76 14.54
C PHE A 106 -17.36 0.65 14.86
N SER A 107 -18.64 0.98 14.81
CA SER A 107 -19.72 0.00 14.93
C SER A 107 -19.76 -0.95 13.73
N ASP A 108 -20.44 -2.08 13.89
CA ASP A 108 -20.78 -2.96 12.78
C ASP A 108 -21.61 -2.20 11.74
N ASP A 109 -21.50 -2.60 10.48
CA ASP A 109 -22.28 -2.06 9.37
C ASP A 109 -22.24 -0.53 9.23
N PHE A 110 -21.07 0.09 9.44
CA PHE A 110 -20.91 1.54 9.41
C PHE A 110 -20.59 2.05 8.01
N PHE A 111 -19.66 1.41 7.27
CA PHE A 111 -19.14 1.92 6.01
C PHE A 111 -19.82 1.31 4.79
N HIS A 112 -19.98 2.12 3.73
CA HIS A 112 -20.41 1.66 2.41
C HIS A 112 -19.23 1.14 1.58
N ALA A 113 -18.04 1.71 1.79
CA ALA A 113 -16.82 1.33 1.11
C ALA A 113 -15.63 1.35 2.08
N TYR A 114 -14.75 0.37 1.97
CA TYR A 114 -13.51 0.30 2.70
C TYR A 114 -12.36 0.02 1.73
N MET A 115 -11.31 0.83 1.76
CA MET A 115 -10.12 0.62 0.93
C MET A 115 -8.86 0.56 1.77
N VAL A 116 -7.91 -0.27 1.32
CA VAL A 116 -6.53 -0.31 1.80
C VAL A 116 -5.58 -0.28 0.61
N ASN A 117 -4.55 0.55 0.69
CA ASN A 117 -3.62 0.79 -0.40
C ASN A 117 -2.20 0.47 0.04
N GLN A 118 -1.62 -0.63 -0.47
CA GLN A 118 -0.26 -1.09 -0.16
C GLN A 118 -0.01 -1.29 1.34
N VAL A 119 -0.94 -1.93 2.05
CA VAL A 119 -0.88 -2.13 3.51
C VAL A 119 -0.62 -3.58 3.90
N LEU A 120 -1.19 -4.56 3.19
CA LEU A 120 -1.27 -5.95 3.68
C LEU A 120 0.09 -6.59 3.97
N HIS A 121 1.11 -6.28 3.19
CA HIS A 121 2.47 -6.81 3.37
C HIS A 121 3.19 -6.28 4.63
N HIS A 122 2.58 -5.32 5.33
CA HIS A 122 3.07 -4.83 6.63
C HIS A 122 2.50 -5.59 7.82
N LEU A 123 1.41 -6.34 7.65
CA LEU A 123 0.67 -6.93 8.75
C LEU A 123 1.39 -8.14 9.37
N ASP A 124 1.92 -9.03 8.51
CA ASP A 124 2.45 -10.31 8.95
C ASP A 124 3.90 -10.55 8.51
N THR A 125 4.60 -11.36 9.32
CA THR A 125 5.88 -11.96 8.99
C THR A 125 5.78 -13.47 8.80
N GLU A 126 4.63 -14.05 9.17
CA GLU A 126 4.35 -15.48 9.15
C GLU A 126 3.44 -15.82 7.96
N LEU A 127 3.70 -16.97 7.32
CA LEU A 127 2.92 -17.45 6.18
C LEU A 127 1.49 -17.88 6.56
N SER A 128 1.18 -18.00 7.85
CA SER A 128 -0.18 -18.23 8.36
C SER A 128 -1.07 -16.99 8.32
N TYR A 129 -0.46 -15.81 8.17
CA TYR A 129 -1.13 -14.49 8.06
C TYR A 129 -2.16 -14.21 9.17
N PRO A 130 -1.82 -14.32 10.46
CA PRO A 130 -2.79 -14.15 11.55
C PRO A 130 -3.38 -12.74 11.61
N ASN A 131 -2.58 -11.69 11.37
CA ASN A 131 -3.05 -10.31 11.38
C ASN A 131 -3.91 -10.00 10.13
N LEU A 132 -3.56 -10.54 8.97
CA LEU A 132 -4.41 -10.44 7.79
C LEU A 132 -5.80 -11.03 8.05
N ASN A 133 -5.89 -12.19 8.72
CA ASN A 133 -7.17 -12.78 9.07
C ASN A 133 -8.00 -11.88 10.02
N LEU A 134 -7.34 -11.22 10.98
CA LEU A 134 -8.01 -10.25 11.85
C LEU A 134 -8.49 -9.04 11.04
N PHE A 135 -7.64 -8.50 10.15
CA PHE A 135 -8.01 -7.40 9.26
C PHE A 135 -9.22 -7.74 8.38
N LEU A 136 -9.25 -8.92 7.75
CA LEU A 136 -10.35 -9.32 6.89
C LEU A 136 -11.66 -9.47 7.67
N LYS A 137 -11.62 -10.06 8.88
CA LYS A 137 -12.79 -10.17 9.78
C LYS A 137 -13.29 -8.78 10.19
N GLU A 138 -12.38 -7.88 10.54
CA GLU A 138 -12.73 -6.52 10.95
C GLU A 138 -13.29 -5.72 9.77
N SER A 139 -12.73 -5.90 8.56
CA SER A 139 -13.27 -5.31 7.34
C SER A 139 -14.70 -5.78 7.07
N ARG A 140 -14.97 -7.08 7.24
CA ARG A 140 -16.33 -7.62 7.07
C ARG A 140 -17.30 -7.07 8.11
N ARG A 141 -16.86 -6.89 9.36
CA ARG A 141 -17.68 -6.36 10.45
C ARG A 141 -18.13 -4.92 10.22
N VAL A 142 -17.21 -4.05 9.82
CA VAL A 142 -17.51 -2.62 9.67
C VAL A 142 -18.21 -2.25 8.37
N LEU A 143 -18.19 -3.16 7.37
CA LEU A 143 -18.87 -2.94 6.09
C LEU A 143 -20.34 -3.29 6.19
N LYS A 144 -21.18 -2.39 5.70
CA LYS A 144 -22.64 -2.60 5.52
C LYS A 144 -22.91 -3.79 4.60
N PRO A 145 -24.06 -4.45 4.75
CA PRO A 145 -24.55 -5.37 3.72
C PRO A 145 -24.58 -4.69 2.34
N GLY A 146 -23.93 -5.31 1.34
CA GLY A 146 -23.75 -4.72 0.00
C GLY A 146 -22.70 -3.62 -0.08
N GLY A 147 -21.91 -3.41 0.97
CA GLY A 147 -20.71 -2.57 0.95
C GLY A 147 -19.55 -3.26 0.22
N VAL A 148 -18.54 -2.49 -0.17
CA VAL A 148 -17.40 -2.97 -0.97
C VAL A 148 -16.09 -2.85 -0.20
N LEU A 149 -15.23 -3.88 -0.31
CA LEU A 149 -13.83 -3.87 0.14
C LEU A 149 -12.91 -3.75 -1.08
N VAL A 150 -12.00 -2.78 -1.06
CA VAL A 150 -10.96 -2.63 -2.07
C VAL A 150 -9.60 -2.88 -1.44
N ILE A 151 -8.88 -3.84 -1.98
CA ILE A 151 -7.50 -4.16 -1.59
C ILE A 151 -6.59 -3.83 -2.77
N ASN A 152 -5.92 -2.68 -2.72
CA ASN A 152 -4.93 -2.28 -3.70
C ASN A 152 -3.54 -2.75 -3.22
N THR A 153 -3.01 -3.78 -3.86
CA THR A 153 -1.76 -4.44 -3.46
C THR A 153 -1.01 -4.95 -4.70
N SER A 154 0.26 -5.27 -4.56
CA SER A 154 1.01 -5.98 -5.59
C SER A 154 0.83 -7.49 -5.45
N SER A 155 0.95 -8.24 -6.54
CA SER A 155 1.08 -9.69 -6.49
C SER A 155 2.55 -10.11 -6.35
N ARG A 156 2.80 -11.36 -5.99
CA ARG A 156 4.17 -11.91 -5.94
C ARG A 156 4.85 -11.90 -7.30
N GLU A 157 4.08 -12.20 -8.33
CA GLU A 157 4.55 -12.23 -9.72
C GLU A 157 4.96 -10.84 -10.21
N GLN A 158 4.22 -9.80 -9.83
CA GLN A 158 4.59 -8.41 -10.14
C GLN A 158 5.87 -7.96 -9.47
N LEU A 159 6.25 -8.59 -8.36
CA LEU A 159 7.48 -8.28 -7.61
C LEU A 159 8.66 -9.18 -8.01
N ASP A 160 8.47 -10.11 -8.96
CA ASP A 160 9.56 -10.99 -9.40
C ASP A 160 10.74 -10.15 -9.92
N PRO A 161 11.99 -10.42 -9.51
CA PRO A 161 13.13 -9.59 -9.89
C PRO A 161 13.49 -9.65 -11.38
N HIS A 162 13.06 -10.70 -12.12
CA HIS A 162 13.41 -10.89 -13.55
C HIS A 162 12.23 -10.71 -14.49
N SER A 163 11.03 -11.04 -14.06
CA SER A 163 9.81 -11.01 -14.89
C SER A 163 8.72 -10.09 -14.33
N GLY A 164 9.00 -9.42 -13.21
CA GLY A 164 8.09 -8.48 -12.59
C GLY A 164 8.11 -7.08 -13.21
N ILE A 165 7.31 -6.20 -12.65
CA ILE A 165 7.13 -4.84 -13.18
C ILE A 165 8.25 -3.86 -12.79
N TYR A 166 9.14 -4.25 -11.88
CA TYR A 166 10.22 -3.39 -11.38
C TYR A 166 11.58 -3.90 -11.87
N TRP A 167 11.99 -3.46 -13.06
CA TRP A 167 13.27 -3.87 -13.68
C TRP A 167 14.48 -3.72 -12.75
N SER A 168 14.50 -2.73 -11.85
CA SER A 168 15.59 -2.49 -10.90
C SER A 168 15.72 -3.54 -9.80
N TYR A 169 14.69 -4.38 -9.60
CA TYR A 169 14.69 -5.39 -8.55
C TYR A 169 15.71 -6.51 -8.76
N GLN A 170 16.14 -6.75 -9.99
CA GLN A 170 17.23 -7.69 -10.29
C GLN A 170 18.57 -7.33 -9.61
N TYR A 171 18.79 -6.06 -9.28
CA TYR A 171 19.98 -5.64 -8.54
C TYR A 171 19.93 -5.96 -7.06
N ILE A 172 18.75 -6.19 -6.52
CA ILE A 172 18.46 -6.35 -5.09
C ILE A 172 17.62 -7.61 -4.80
N GLU A 173 17.78 -8.67 -5.57
CA GLU A 173 16.97 -9.90 -5.55
C GLU A 173 16.74 -10.47 -4.15
N LYS A 174 17.78 -10.54 -3.31
CA LYS A 174 17.66 -11.05 -1.93
C LYS A 174 16.65 -10.25 -1.09
N ALA A 175 16.63 -8.93 -1.26
CA ALA A 175 15.68 -8.05 -0.58
C ALA A 175 14.28 -8.22 -1.17
N VAL A 176 14.20 -8.36 -2.50
CA VAL A 176 12.93 -8.60 -3.19
C VAL A 176 12.28 -9.92 -2.75
N HIS A 177 13.03 -11.00 -2.66
CA HIS A 177 12.49 -12.27 -2.15
C HIS A 177 11.99 -12.17 -0.70
N LYS A 178 12.65 -11.37 0.15
CA LYS A 178 12.18 -11.13 1.53
C LYS A 178 10.88 -10.33 1.57
N ILE A 179 10.73 -9.30 0.74
CA ILE A 179 9.46 -8.55 0.68
C ILE A 179 8.37 -9.35 0.01
N GLN A 180 8.69 -10.05 -1.10
CA GLN A 180 7.75 -10.90 -1.85
C GLN A 180 7.13 -11.98 -0.95
N ALA A 181 7.90 -12.56 -0.02
CA ALA A 181 7.40 -13.55 0.94
C ALA A 181 6.31 -13.00 1.88
N ARG A 182 6.22 -11.68 2.06
CA ARG A 182 5.20 -11.01 2.88
C ARG A 182 3.87 -10.78 2.16
N TYR A 183 3.88 -10.89 0.83
CA TYR A 183 2.66 -10.78 0.06
C TYR A 183 1.94 -12.13 0.03
N ILE A 184 0.68 -12.14 0.44
CA ILE A 184 -0.16 -13.34 0.31
C ILE A 184 -0.38 -13.64 -1.17
N PRO A 185 -0.34 -14.93 -1.60
CA PRO A 185 -0.75 -15.30 -2.95
C PRO A 185 -2.20 -14.86 -3.23
N VAL A 186 -2.45 -14.33 -4.42
CA VAL A 186 -3.77 -13.78 -4.77
C VAL A 186 -4.89 -14.82 -4.61
N HIS A 187 -4.65 -16.07 -5.02
CA HIS A 187 -5.64 -17.13 -4.89
C HIS A 187 -5.97 -17.46 -3.42
N GLU A 188 -4.97 -17.39 -2.54
CA GLU A 188 -5.17 -17.60 -1.09
C GLU A 188 -5.94 -16.45 -0.46
N LEU A 189 -5.66 -15.20 -0.87
CA LEU A 189 -6.43 -14.04 -0.41
C LEU A 189 -7.90 -14.16 -0.84
N ILE A 190 -8.16 -14.58 -2.08
CA ILE A 190 -9.53 -14.81 -2.58
C ILE A 190 -10.23 -15.85 -1.74
N SER A 191 -9.60 -17.02 -1.49
CA SER A 191 -10.20 -18.08 -0.67
C SER A 191 -10.58 -17.59 0.73
N ARG A 192 -9.72 -16.78 1.38
CA ARG A 192 -10.01 -16.20 2.70
C ARG A 192 -11.16 -15.19 2.68
N LEU A 193 -11.28 -14.43 1.61
CA LEU A 193 -12.41 -13.52 1.42
C LEU A 193 -13.72 -14.29 1.24
N GLU A 194 -13.72 -15.38 0.46
CA GLU A 194 -14.88 -16.26 0.26
C GLU A 194 -15.33 -16.92 1.58
N GLU A 195 -14.39 -17.41 2.39
CA GLU A 195 -14.68 -17.95 3.73
C GLU A 195 -15.38 -16.91 4.65
N LEU A 196 -15.10 -15.63 4.47
CA LEU A 196 -15.75 -14.54 5.19
C LEU A 196 -17.02 -14.02 4.48
N GLN A 197 -17.51 -14.76 3.48
CA GLN A 197 -18.73 -14.46 2.74
C GLN A 197 -18.67 -13.15 1.93
N PHE A 198 -17.47 -12.72 1.53
CA PHE A 198 -17.36 -11.75 0.46
C PHE A 198 -17.75 -12.44 -0.86
N THR A 199 -18.53 -11.75 -1.67
CA THR A 199 -19.03 -12.25 -2.96
C THR A 199 -18.62 -11.31 -4.08
N ASP A 200 -18.74 -11.72 -5.34
CA ASP A 200 -18.41 -10.94 -6.52
C ASP A 200 -16.96 -10.43 -6.51
N ILE A 201 -16.04 -11.28 -6.04
CA ILE A 201 -14.62 -10.95 -5.94
C ILE A 201 -14.01 -10.87 -7.33
N LYS A 202 -13.36 -9.75 -7.62
CA LYS A 202 -12.70 -9.47 -8.91
C LYS A 202 -11.29 -8.99 -8.69
N THR A 203 -10.38 -9.38 -9.58
CA THR A 203 -9.03 -8.84 -9.65
C THR A 203 -8.89 -8.01 -10.91
N THR A 204 -8.21 -6.88 -10.81
CA THR A 204 -7.89 -6.04 -11.95
C THR A 204 -6.50 -5.43 -11.78
N THR A 205 -5.79 -5.25 -12.88
CA THR A 205 -4.53 -4.51 -12.89
C THR A 205 -4.81 -3.11 -13.37
N PRO A 206 -4.55 -2.08 -12.56
CA PRO A 206 -4.73 -0.70 -12.99
C PRO A 206 -3.92 -0.40 -14.24
N SER A 207 -4.53 0.30 -15.20
CA SER A 207 -3.84 0.70 -16.41
C SER A 207 -2.91 1.90 -16.15
N GLY A 208 -1.67 1.78 -16.56
CA GLY A 208 -0.91 2.91 -17.05
C GLY A 208 0.08 3.61 -16.13
N ARG A 209 0.26 3.31 -14.84
CA ARG A 209 1.35 3.95 -14.07
C ARG A 209 1.85 3.10 -12.91
N LEU A 210 3.16 2.92 -12.88
CA LEU A 210 3.88 2.43 -11.73
C LEU A 210 3.98 3.53 -10.67
N PHE A 211 3.98 3.15 -9.40
CA PHE A 211 4.11 4.08 -8.28
C PHE A 211 5.32 5.02 -8.38
N GLN A 212 6.36 4.62 -9.07
CA GLN A 212 7.66 5.28 -9.11
C GLN A 212 7.98 5.97 -10.43
N ASN A 213 7.01 6.18 -11.27
CA ASN A 213 6.97 6.89 -12.55
C ASN A 213 8.33 7.29 -13.21
N GLU A 214 8.98 8.41 -12.82
CA GLU A 214 10.25 8.86 -13.41
C GLU A 214 11.45 8.01 -12.99
N TYR A 215 11.47 7.53 -11.75
CA TYR A 215 12.52 6.65 -11.24
C TYR A 215 12.55 5.31 -11.98
N TYR A 216 11.38 4.83 -12.39
CA TYR A 216 11.30 3.65 -13.23
C TYR A 216 11.90 3.86 -14.62
N ARG A 217 11.79 5.07 -15.18
CA ARG A 217 12.27 5.39 -16.54
C ARG A 217 13.72 5.86 -16.58
N ASN A 218 14.25 6.35 -15.48
CA ASN A 218 15.58 6.89 -15.39
C ASN A 218 16.47 6.05 -14.47
N PRO A 219 17.34 5.20 -15.03
CA PRO A 219 18.21 4.31 -14.24
C PRO A 219 19.07 5.03 -13.20
N GLY A 220 19.52 6.24 -13.48
CA GLY A 220 20.33 7.02 -12.54
C GLY A 220 19.61 7.40 -11.25
N LEU A 221 18.28 7.50 -11.31
CA LEU A 221 17.50 7.87 -10.14
C LEU A 221 17.39 6.76 -9.10
N ILE A 222 17.53 5.48 -9.47
CA ILE A 222 17.54 4.39 -8.48
C ILE A 222 18.77 4.43 -7.56
N LEU A 223 19.81 5.18 -7.93
CA LEU A 223 20.98 5.45 -7.09
C LEU A 223 20.74 6.59 -6.10
N ASP A 224 19.63 7.32 -6.22
CA ASP A 224 19.26 8.41 -5.30
C ASP A 224 18.93 7.83 -3.92
N PRO A 225 19.63 8.23 -2.85
CA PRO A 225 19.32 7.80 -1.49
C PRO A 225 17.87 8.09 -1.06
N ASN A 226 17.23 9.12 -1.62
CA ASN A 226 15.83 9.42 -1.33
C ASN A 226 14.91 8.39 -1.95
N PHE A 227 15.16 8.00 -3.21
CA PHE A 227 14.43 6.89 -3.83
C PHE A 227 14.55 5.61 -2.99
N GLN A 228 15.79 5.23 -2.63
CA GLN A 228 16.05 4.01 -1.84
C GLN A 228 15.37 4.04 -0.48
N LYS A 229 15.32 5.19 0.21
CA LYS A 229 14.57 5.37 1.46
C LYS A 229 13.05 5.35 1.26
N GLY A 230 12.58 5.72 0.09
CA GLY A 230 11.16 5.77 -0.27
C GLY A 230 10.57 4.41 -0.67
N ASP A 231 11.40 3.42 -0.96
CA ASP A 231 10.96 2.07 -1.28
C ASP A 231 11.33 1.09 -0.17
N SER A 232 10.30 0.53 0.48
CA SER A 232 10.46 -0.33 1.65
C SER A 232 11.24 -1.63 1.38
N VAL A 233 11.45 -2.03 0.12
CA VAL A 233 12.28 -3.19 -0.22
C VAL A 233 13.72 -2.97 0.20
N TYR A 234 14.23 -1.74 0.11
CA TYR A 234 15.60 -1.41 0.52
C TYR A 234 15.85 -1.56 2.03
N CYS A 235 14.79 -1.59 2.86
CA CYS A 235 14.90 -1.86 4.30
C CYS A 235 15.44 -3.27 4.61
N PHE A 236 15.46 -4.17 3.64
CA PHE A 236 16.00 -5.53 3.79
C PHE A 236 17.46 -5.67 3.40
N LEU A 237 18.11 -4.60 2.93
CA LEU A 237 19.52 -4.60 2.56
C LEU A 237 20.39 -4.12 3.72
N SER A 238 21.53 -4.78 3.90
CA SER A 238 22.66 -4.22 4.63
C SER A 238 23.33 -3.11 3.81
N GLU A 239 24.13 -2.28 4.47
CA GLU A 239 24.89 -1.22 3.78
C GLU A 239 25.84 -1.80 2.70
N ASN A 240 26.47 -2.94 2.96
CA ASN A 240 27.34 -3.62 1.99
C ASN A 240 26.54 -4.10 0.77
N GLU A 241 25.39 -4.76 0.97
CA GLU A 241 24.54 -5.22 -0.12
C GLU A 241 24.03 -4.04 -0.96
N LEU A 242 23.68 -2.92 -0.34
CA LEU A 242 23.27 -1.71 -1.05
C LEU A 242 24.42 -1.13 -1.89
N ASN A 243 25.63 -1.07 -1.33
CA ASN A 243 26.82 -0.58 -2.04
C ASN A 243 27.17 -1.48 -3.24
N GLU A 244 27.09 -2.79 -3.09
CA GLU A 244 27.29 -3.77 -4.18
C GLU A 244 26.24 -3.59 -5.29
N ALA A 245 24.96 -3.46 -4.92
CA ALA A 245 23.87 -3.20 -5.86
C ALA A 245 24.10 -1.88 -6.64
N ASN A 246 24.44 -0.81 -5.93
CA ASN A 246 24.73 0.48 -6.54
C ASN A 246 25.95 0.45 -7.49
N ALA A 247 26.98 -0.33 -7.16
CA ALA A 247 28.15 -0.51 -8.02
C ALA A 247 27.77 -1.23 -9.32
N ARG A 248 26.95 -2.28 -9.25
CA ARG A 248 26.44 -3.00 -10.43
C ARG A 248 25.61 -2.07 -11.32
N VAL A 249 24.70 -1.30 -10.75
CA VAL A 249 23.89 -0.33 -11.51
C VAL A 249 24.79 0.66 -12.25
N ARG A 250 25.82 1.21 -11.60
CA ARG A 250 26.77 2.15 -12.26
C ARG A 250 27.52 1.50 -13.41
N SER A 251 28.02 0.27 -13.22
CA SER A 251 28.70 -0.50 -14.26
C SER A 251 27.80 -0.70 -15.49
N ASP A 252 26.54 -1.13 -15.26
CA ASP A 252 25.58 -1.38 -16.33
C ASP A 252 25.10 -0.09 -17.01
N MET A 253 25.18 1.06 -16.32
CA MET A 253 24.95 2.38 -16.94
C MET A 253 26.12 2.78 -17.84
N GLU A 254 27.37 2.49 -17.44
CA GLU A 254 28.57 2.82 -18.20
C GLU A 254 28.67 2.01 -19.52
N ASP A 255 28.30 0.76 -19.48
CA ASP A 255 28.30 -0.12 -20.68
C ASP A 255 26.98 -0.13 -21.47
N GLY A 256 25.94 0.53 -20.97
CA GLY A 256 24.63 0.67 -21.59
C GLY A 256 23.69 -0.53 -21.44
N SER A 257 24.09 -1.59 -20.74
CA SER A 257 23.26 -2.81 -20.55
C SER A 257 22.01 -2.55 -19.70
N VAL A 258 22.02 -1.53 -18.83
CA VAL A 258 20.86 -1.10 -18.03
C VAL A 258 19.61 -0.81 -18.87
N HIS A 259 19.76 -0.34 -20.10
CA HIS A 259 18.64 -0.05 -21.00
C HIS A 259 18.02 -1.32 -21.55
N GLN A 260 18.83 -2.35 -21.83
CA GLN A 260 18.32 -3.65 -22.29
C GLN A 260 17.49 -4.34 -21.21
N GLN A 261 17.86 -4.20 -19.96
CA GLN A 261 17.15 -4.76 -18.82
C GLN A 261 15.83 -4.04 -18.53
N ARG A 262 15.78 -2.72 -18.78
CA ARG A 262 14.55 -1.92 -18.60
C ARG A 262 13.50 -2.21 -19.67
N ASP A 263 13.92 -2.54 -20.86
CA ASP A 263 13.04 -2.66 -22.04
C ASP A 263 12.56 -4.10 -22.26
N GLN A 264 12.92 -5.06 -21.38
CA GLN A 264 12.38 -6.42 -21.30
C GLN A 264 11.10 -6.45 -20.46
#